data_0bd48d293a9a877ff5d4a99fe916afa4
#
_entry.id   0bd48d293a9a877ff5d4a99fe916afa4
#
_cell.length_a   1.000
_cell.length_b   1.000
_cell.length_c   1.000
_cell.angle_alpha   90.00
_cell.angle_beta   90.00
_cell.angle_gamma   90.00
#
_symmetry.space_group_name_H-M   'P 1'
#
loop_
_entity.id
_entity.type
_entity.pdbx_description
1 polymer ?
#
loop_
_entity_poly.entity_id
_entity_poly.type
_entity_poly.pdbx_seq_one_letter_code
_entity_poly.pdbx_strand_id
1 'polypeptide(L)'
;MDNVIEKSEVEMIEQFVELRDHKVLEIGCGEGRISEMLANRTQKLIAIDPDEQSIKKAKSEFPEVDFRIGTGETLAFEDSSIPIILFTFSLHHQDSQLALKEAHRVLSRDGRVIIIEPTADGELTQFYSLFDDETERLQETL
;
A
#
# COMPACT_ATOMS: atom_id res chain seq x y z
N MET A 1 22.88 0.09 1.42
CA MET A 1 22.26 -0.20 0.11
C MET A 1 20.76 -0.20 0.19
N ASP A 2 20.21 -1.07 1.02
CA ASP A 2 18.74 -1.19 1.14
C ASP A 2 18.08 0.12 1.61
N ASN A 3 18.72 0.83 2.54
CA ASN A 3 18.17 2.10 3.05
C ASN A 3 18.04 3.16 1.97
N VAL A 4 18.97 3.20 1.03
CA VAL A 4 18.92 4.16 -0.08
C VAL A 4 17.75 3.85 -1.01
N ILE A 5 17.54 2.57 -1.33
CA ILE A 5 16.45 2.12 -2.18
C ILE A 5 15.10 2.42 -1.51
N GLU A 6 15.00 2.11 -0.21
CA GLU A 6 13.78 2.35 0.56
C GLU A 6 13.41 3.83 0.62
N LYS A 7 14.40 4.70 0.83
CA LYS A 7 14.17 6.15 0.81
C LYS A 7 13.68 6.61 -0.54
N SER A 8 14.25 6.06 -1.62
CA SER A 8 13.82 6.41 -2.98
C SER A 8 12.36 6.03 -3.20
N GLU A 9 11.92 4.87 -2.68
CA GLU A 9 10.54 4.43 -2.81
C GLU A 9 9.59 5.39 -2.10
N VAL A 10 9.91 5.78 -0.86
CA VAL A 10 9.08 6.71 -0.09
C VAL A 10 9.07 8.09 -0.73
N GLU A 11 10.22 8.57 -1.18
CA GLU A 11 10.32 9.84 -1.89
C GLU A 11 9.48 9.85 -3.15
N MET A 12 9.48 8.72 -3.88
CA MET A 12 8.65 8.57 -5.07
C MET A 12 7.16 8.63 -4.75
N ILE A 13 6.74 7.96 -3.67
CA ILE A 13 5.36 8.03 -3.23
C ILE A 13 4.97 9.47 -2.93
N GLU A 14 5.84 10.21 -2.26
CA GLU A 14 5.57 11.60 -1.89
C GLU A 14 5.50 12.54 -3.08
N GLN A 15 6.04 12.14 -4.23
CA GLN A 15 5.87 12.91 -5.47
C GLN A 15 4.46 12.82 -6.03
N PHE A 16 3.73 11.76 -5.70
CA PHE A 16 2.37 11.53 -6.20
C PHE A 16 1.29 11.97 -5.22
N VAL A 17 1.56 11.91 -3.92
CA VAL A 17 0.58 12.22 -2.89
C VAL A 17 1.23 12.93 -1.71
N GLU A 18 0.45 13.72 -1.00
CA GLU A 18 0.85 14.28 0.28
C GLU A 18 0.41 13.31 1.37
N LEU A 19 1.39 12.71 2.05
CA LEU A 19 1.11 11.71 3.07
C LEU A 19 0.73 12.30 4.42
N ARG A 20 1.30 13.45 4.76
CA ARG A 20 1.34 13.99 6.13
C ARG A 20 -0.01 14.08 6.83
N ASP A 21 -1.01 14.55 6.16
CA ASP A 21 -2.30 14.82 6.78
C ASP A 21 -3.35 13.75 6.45
N HIS A 22 -2.89 12.57 6.00
CA HIS A 22 -3.80 11.54 5.54
C HIS A 22 -3.61 10.21 6.24
N LYS A 23 -4.72 9.50 6.37
CA LYS A 23 -4.73 8.09 6.73
C LYS A 23 -4.29 7.30 5.51
N VAL A 24 -3.38 6.36 5.70
CA VAL A 24 -2.82 5.55 4.63
C VAL A 24 -2.99 4.07 4.96
N LEU A 25 -3.41 3.29 3.96
CA LEU A 25 -3.47 1.84 4.06
C LEU A 25 -2.38 1.25 3.18
N GLU A 26 -1.46 0.52 3.79
CA GLU A 26 -0.43 -0.22 3.08
C GLU A 26 -0.83 -1.69 3.00
N ILE A 27 -0.90 -2.24 1.78
CA ILE A 27 -1.29 -3.63 1.53
C ILE A 27 -0.04 -4.43 1.13
N GLY A 28 0.22 -5.50 1.87
CA GLY A 28 1.38 -6.35 1.65
C GLY A 28 2.63 -5.84 2.34
N CYS A 29 2.48 -5.45 3.59
CA CYS A 29 3.57 -4.80 4.34
C CYS A 29 4.70 -5.73 4.78
N GLY A 30 4.49 -7.05 4.73
CA GLY A 30 5.49 -7.99 5.23
C GLY A 30 5.86 -7.69 6.67
N GLU A 31 7.15 -7.60 6.95
CA GLU A 31 7.66 -7.35 8.30
C GLU A 31 7.75 -5.86 8.64
N GLY A 32 7.25 -4.98 7.77
CA GLY A 32 7.16 -3.55 8.07
C GLY A 32 8.33 -2.70 7.59
N ARG A 33 9.10 -3.18 6.63
CA ARG A 33 10.29 -2.47 6.13
C ARG A 33 9.95 -1.07 5.60
N ILE A 34 8.97 -0.99 4.72
CA ILE A 34 8.52 0.29 4.17
C ILE A 34 7.62 1.02 5.16
N SER A 35 6.82 0.25 5.93
CA SER A 35 5.92 0.82 6.94
C SER A 35 6.65 1.72 7.93
N GLU A 36 7.84 1.30 8.38
CA GLU A 36 8.65 2.08 9.31
C GLU A 36 8.92 3.48 8.75
N MET A 37 9.25 3.56 7.47
CA MET A 37 9.59 4.82 6.82
C MET A 37 8.35 5.69 6.58
N LEU A 38 7.21 5.07 6.39
CA LEU A 38 5.94 5.77 6.16
C LEU A 38 5.31 6.31 7.44
N ALA A 39 5.56 5.64 8.56
CA ALA A 39 4.84 5.92 9.81
C ALA A 39 4.93 7.38 10.25
N ASN A 40 6.13 7.97 10.16
CA ASN A 40 6.35 9.35 10.59
C ASN A 40 5.90 10.39 9.56
N ARG A 41 5.44 9.95 8.40
CA ARG A 41 5.07 10.83 7.30
C ARG A 41 3.58 10.85 7.03
N THR A 42 2.80 10.11 7.81
CA THR A 42 1.35 9.99 7.64
C THR A 42 0.63 10.46 8.89
N GLN A 43 -0.65 10.75 8.76
CA GLN A 43 -1.51 11.00 9.92
C GLN A 43 -1.69 9.70 10.69
N LYS A 44 -1.99 8.62 9.98
CA LYS A 44 -2.14 7.28 10.54
C LYS A 44 -1.80 6.26 9.48
N LEU A 45 -0.98 5.28 9.83
CA LEU A 45 -0.65 4.17 8.92
C LEU A 45 -1.27 2.89 9.43
N ILE A 46 -2.10 2.27 8.59
CA ILE A 46 -2.61 0.92 8.79
C ILE A 46 -1.91 0.06 7.76
N ALA A 47 -1.31 -1.03 8.19
CA ALA A 47 -0.55 -1.91 7.29
C ALA A 47 -1.02 -3.34 7.47
N ILE A 48 -1.33 -4.01 6.35
CA ILE A 48 -1.85 -5.38 6.39
C ILE A 48 -0.98 -6.34 5.58
N ASP A 49 -0.97 -7.60 6.02
CA ASP A 49 -0.30 -8.69 5.33
C ASP A 49 -0.97 -10.00 5.76
N PRO A 50 -1.13 -10.98 4.87
CA PRO A 50 -1.74 -12.26 5.25
C PRO A 50 -0.84 -13.12 6.11
N ASP A 51 0.46 -12.89 6.12
CA ASP A 51 1.40 -13.72 6.89
C ASP A 51 1.41 -13.31 8.37
N GLU A 52 0.85 -14.18 9.19
CA GLU A 52 0.73 -13.96 10.62
C GLU A 52 2.09 -13.74 11.30
N GLN A 53 3.12 -14.49 10.88
CA GLN A 53 4.46 -14.38 11.47
C GLN A 53 5.08 -13.03 11.15
N SER A 54 4.94 -12.56 9.91
CA SER A 54 5.42 -11.25 9.50
C SER A 54 4.75 -10.13 10.31
N ILE A 55 3.45 -10.21 10.47
CA ILE A 55 2.70 -9.20 11.23
C ILE A 55 3.13 -9.20 12.71
N LYS A 56 3.32 -10.36 13.29
CA LYS A 56 3.77 -10.47 14.68
C LYS A 56 5.13 -9.80 14.86
N LYS A 57 6.06 -10.04 13.94
CA LYS A 57 7.37 -9.41 13.98
C LYS A 57 7.28 -7.91 13.80
N ALA A 58 6.48 -7.46 12.84
CA ALA A 58 6.30 -6.05 12.55
C ALA A 58 5.74 -5.30 13.77
N LYS A 59 4.73 -5.86 14.43
CA LYS A 59 4.15 -5.27 15.65
C LYS A 59 5.19 -5.11 16.76
N SER A 60 6.05 -6.09 16.89
CA SER A 60 7.10 -6.09 17.91
C SER A 60 8.12 -4.99 17.66
N GLU A 61 8.51 -4.80 16.40
CA GLU A 61 9.55 -3.83 16.03
C GLU A 61 9.04 -2.39 15.88
N PHE A 62 7.80 -2.22 15.40
CA PHE A 62 7.23 -0.89 15.10
C PHE A 62 5.85 -0.74 15.73
N PRO A 63 5.80 -0.57 17.07
CA PRO A 63 4.52 -0.54 17.78
C PRO A 63 3.63 0.65 17.46
N GLU A 64 4.16 1.69 16.83
CA GLU A 64 3.41 2.89 16.45
C GLU A 64 2.55 2.69 15.20
N VAL A 65 2.77 1.62 14.44
CA VAL A 65 2.00 1.32 13.23
C VAL A 65 0.86 0.36 13.58
N ASP A 66 -0.30 0.56 12.98
CA ASP A 66 -1.44 -0.32 13.14
C ASP A 66 -1.33 -1.49 12.17
N PHE A 67 -0.58 -2.53 12.57
CA PHE A 67 -0.44 -3.74 11.76
C PHE A 67 -1.61 -4.69 11.98
N ARG A 68 -2.16 -5.24 10.90
CA ARG A 68 -3.26 -6.20 10.95
C ARG A 68 -3.03 -7.33 9.97
N ILE A 69 -3.52 -8.51 10.31
CA ILE A 69 -3.54 -9.64 9.39
C ILE A 69 -4.69 -9.40 8.41
N GLY A 70 -4.41 -9.48 7.12
CA GLY A 70 -5.42 -9.30 6.09
C GLY A 70 -4.84 -9.34 4.70
N THR A 71 -5.72 -9.41 3.70
CA THR A 71 -5.34 -9.43 2.29
C THR A 71 -6.03 -8.30 1.54
N GLY A 72 -5.44 -7.89 0.41
CA GLY A 72 -6.06 -6.90 -0.47
C GLY A 72 -7.31 -7.41 -1.16
N GLU A 73 -7.49 -8.73 -1.23
CA GLU A 73 -8.64 -9.34 -1.90
C GLU A 73 -9.95 -9.15 -1.12
N THR A 74 -9.85 -8.93 0.18
CA THR A 74 -11.01 -8.66 1.03
C THR A 74 -10.56 -7.68 2.11
N LEU A 75 -10.98 -6.42 1.97
CA LEU A 75 -10.57 -5.37 2.90
C LEU A 75 -11.63 -5.12 3.96
N ALA A 76 -11.24 -5.21 5.22
CA ALA A 76 -12.12 -4.99 6.36
C ALA A 76 -12.25 -3.50 6.69
N PHE A 77 -12.64 -2.72 5.69
CA PHE A 77 -12.84 -1.28 5.80
C PHE A 77 -14.14 -0.90 5.11
N GLU A 78 -14.74 0.18 5.55
CA GLU A 78 -15.96 0.68 4.96
C GLU A 78 -15.70 1.26 3.55
N ASP A 79 -16.75 1.32 2.73
CA ASP A 79 -16.69 1.95 1.43
C ASP A 79 -16.23 3.40 1.58
N SER A 80 -15.41 3.86 0.66
CA SER A 80 -15.01 5.27 0.57
C SER A 80 -14.42 5.81 1.88
N SER A 81 -13.58 5.02 2.55
CA SER A 81 -13.07 5.38 3.88
C SER A 81 -11.58 5.71 3.94
N ILE A 82 -10.81 5.30 2.94
CA ILE A 82 -9.34 5.44 2.96
C ILE A 82 -8.89 6.35 1.83
N PRO A 83 -8.23 7.47 2.12
CA PRO A 83 -7.81 8.41 1.07
C PRO A 83 -6.58 7.97 0.28
N ILE A 84 -5.68 7.18 0.86
CA ILE A 84 -4.48 6.73 0.18
C ILE A 84 -4.28 5.24 0.43
N ILE A 85 -4.17 4.48 -0.65
CA ILE A 85 -3.93 3.04 -0.59
C ILE A 85 -2.64 2.73 -1.34
N LEU A 86 -1.75 1.98 -0.69
CA LEU A 86 -0.46 1.60 -1.26
C LEU A 86 -0.38 0.08 -1.37
N PHE A 87 -0.02 -0.40 -2.56
CA PHE A 87 0.38 -1.79 -2.75
C PHE A 87 1.90 -1.80 -2.83
N THR A 88 2.56 -2.32 -1.80
CA THR A 88 4.02 -2.32 -1.72
C THR A 88 4.58 -3.68 -2.07
N PHE A 89 4.86 -3.88 -3.37
CA PHE A 89 5.39 -5.14 -3.93
C PHE A 89 4.47 -6.34 -3.66
N SER A 90 3.17 -6.11 -3.60
CA SER A 90 2.24 -7.16 -3.16
C SER A 90 1.15 -7.50 -4.17
N LEU A 91 0.86 -6.61 -5.10
CA LEU A 91 -0.28 -6.83 -6.00
C LEU A 91 -0.12 -8.11 -6.83
N HIS A 92 1.09 -8.41 -7.25
CA HIS A 92 1.36 -9.61 -8.06
C HIS A 92 1.30 -10.93 -7.26
N HIS A 93 1.23 -10.86 -5.93
CA HIS A 93 1.12 -12.06 -5.08
C HIS A 93 -0.33 -12.44 -4.75
N GLN A 94 -1.28 -11.74 -5.30
CA GLN A 94 -2.69 -11.96 -5.01
C GLN A 94 -3.51 -11.83 -6.28
N ASP A 95 -4.82 -12.11 -6.21
CA ASP A 95 -5.70 -11.88 -7.34
C ASP A 95 -5.83 -10.36 -7.54
N SER A 96 -5.15 -9.85 -8.56
CA SER A 96 -5.05 -8.42 -8.78
C SER A 96 -6.39 -7.78 -9.11
N GLN A 97 -7.28 -8.49 -9.79
CA GLN A 97 -8.61 -7.96 -10.10
C GLN A 97 -9.44 -7.78 -8.83
N LEU A 98 -9.43 -8.78 -7.95
CA LEU A 98 -10.13 -8.69 -6.68
C LEU A 98 -9.52 -7.60 -5.79
N ALA A 99 -8.19 -7.54 -5.73
CA ALA A 99 -7.49 -6.55 -4.90
C ALA A 99 -7.78 -5.12 -5.37
N LEU A 100 -7.76 -4.88 -6.68
CA LEU A 100 -8.06 -3.55 -7.22
C LEU A 100 -9.53 -3.19 -7.06
N LYS A 101 -10.42 -4.15 -7.17
CA LYS A 101 -11.85 -3.93 -6.94
C LYS A 101 -12.09 -3.51 -5.49
N GLU A 102 -11.47 -4.19 -4.55
CA GLU A 102 -11.59 -3.84 -3.12
C GLU A 102 -10.95 -2.50 -2.83
N ALA A 103 -9.79 -2.20 -3.42
CA ALA A 103 -9.16 -0.90 -3.27
C ALA A 103 -10.09 0.22 -3.78
N HIS A 104 -10.71 0.01 -4.94
CA HIS A 104 -11.66 0.97 -5.50
C HIS A 104 -12.84 1.20 -4.55
N ARG A 105 -13.39 0.11 -3.97
CA ARG A 105 -14.51 0.20 -3.05
C ARG A 105 -14.16 1.02 -1.81
N VAL A 106 -12.99 0.78 -1.24
CA VAL A 106 -12.56 1.37 0.02
C VAL A 106 -11.99 2.78 -0.16
N LEU A 107 -11.49 3.09 -1.35
CA LEU A 107 -10.86 4.37 -1.64
C LEU A 107 -11.84 5.53 -1.50
N SER A 108 -11.45 6.56 -0.76
CA SER A 108 -12.24 7.78 -0.62
C SER A 108 -12.39 8.47 -1.97
N ARG A 109 -13.44 9.27 -2.08
CA ARG A 109 -13.60 10.16 -3.23
C ARG A 109 -12.36 11.05 -3.32
N ASP A 110 -11.82 11.19 -4.52
CA ASP A 110 -10.57 11.91 -4.81
C ASP A 110 -9.34 11.26 -4.19
N GLY A 111 -9.48 10.02 -3.73
CA GLY A 111 -8.34 9.27 -3.19
C GLY A 111 -7.41 8.75 -4.27
N ARG A 112 -6.27 8.22 -3.85
CA ARG A 112 -5.25 7.70 -4.75
C ARG A 112 -4.80 6.32 -4.33
N VAL A 113 -4.64 5.46 -5.34
CA VAL A 113 -3.99 4.16 -5.18
C VAL A 113 -2.61 4.26 -5.82
N ILE A 114 -1.59 3.86 -5.09
CA ILE A 114 -0.22 3.79 -5.62
C ILE A 114 0.21 2.33 -5.58
N ILE A 115 0.69 1.86 -6.72
CA ILE A 115 1.13 0.48 -6.88
C ILE A 115 2.63 0.49 -7.14
N ILE A 116 3.39 -0.22 -6.31
CA ILE A 116 4.82 -0.38 -6.45
C ILE A 116 5.09 -1.83 -6.81
N GLU A 117 5.67 -2.04 -7.98
CA GLU A 117 5.95 -3.38 -8.49
C GLU A 117 7.37 -3.45 -9.03
N PRO A 118 8.05 -4.59 -8.90
CA PRO A 118 9.35 -4.78 -9.54
C PRO A 118 9.16 -4.88 -11.05
N THR A 119 10.16 -4.45 -11.80
CA THR A 119 10.14 -4.65 -13.25
C THR A 119 10.45 -6.11 -13.59
N ALA A 120 10.18 -6.51 -14.84
CA ALA A 120 10.38 -7.88 -15.29
C ALA A 120 11.83 -8.34 -15.15
N ASP A 121 12.79 -7.43 -15.28
CA ASP A 121 14.22 -7.75 -15.13
C ASP A 121 14.71 -7.65 -13.68
N GLY A 122 13.88 -7.16 -12.78
CA GLY A 122 14.21 -7.04 -11.36
C GLY A 122 15.17 -5.92 -11.02
N GLU A 123 15.59 -5.11 -11.98
CA GLU A 123 16.55 -4.04 -11.75
C GLU A 123 15.90 -2.73 -11.34
N LEU A 124 14.68 -2.50 -11.79
CA LEU A 124 13.96 -1.25 -11.55
C LEU A 124 12.63 -1.52 -10.86
N THR A 125 12.10 -0.49 -10.25
CA THR A 125 10.79 -0.52 -9.61
C THR A 125 9.85 0.38 -10.39
N GLN A 126 8.65 -0.10 -10.67
CA GLN A 126 7.62 0.66 -11.36
C GLN A 126 6.60 1.19 -10.36
N PHE A 127 6.21 2.43 -10.56
CA PHE A 127 5.21 3.11 -9.74
C PHE A 127 4.01 3.46 -10.60
N TYR A 128 2.83 3.13 -10.10
CA TYR A 128 1.57 3.53 -10.73
C TYR A 128 0.77 4.31 -9.69
N SER A 129 0.31 5.50 -10.08
CA SER A 129 -0.52 6.32 -9.23
C SER A 129 -1.86 6.52 -9.93
N LEU A 130 -2.94 6.07 -9.30
CA LEU A 130 -4.26 6.02 -9.91
C LEU A 130 -5.27 6.76 -9.04
N PHE A 131 -6.14 7.54 -9.69
CA PHE A 131 -7.33 8.07 -9.05
C PHE A 131 -8.43 6.99 -9.02
N ASP A 132 -9.49 7.30 -8.32
CA ASP A 132 -10.65 6.44 -8.16
C ASP A 132 -11.17 5.86 -9.51
N ASP A 133 -11.43 6.73 -10.46
CA ASP A 133 -11.94 6.33 -11.78
C ASP A 133 -10.91 5.57 -12.60
N GLU A 134 -9.63 5.91 -12.46
CA GLU A 134 -8.55 5.21 -13.16
C GLU A 134 -8.38 3.79 -12.60
N THR A 135 -8.58 3.60 -11.30
CA THR A 135 -8.52 2.29 -10.67
C THR A 135 -9.61 1.38 -11.23
N GLU A 136 -10.81 1.90 -11.43
CA GLU A 136 -11.90 1.17 -12.03
C GLU A 136 -11.56 0.73 -13.45
N ARG A 137 -11.02 1.63 -14.26
CA ARG A 137 -10.62 1.30 -15.64
C ARG A 137 -9.51 0.24 -15.68
N LEU A 138 -8.57 0.30 -14.74
CA LEU A 138 -7.51 -0.70 -14.66
C LEU A 138 -8.07 -2.08 -14.35
N GLN A 139 -9.07 -2.17 -13.48
CA GLN A 139 -9.75 -3.42 -13.18
C GLN A 139 -10.34 -4.07 -14.44
N GLU A 140 -10.93 -3.25 -15.32
CA GLU A 140 -11.57 -3.75 -16.54
C GLU A 140 -10.56 -4.31 -17.54
N THR A 141 -9.32 -3.84 -17.49
CA THR A 141 -8.29 -4.28 -18.42
C THR A 141 -7.48 -5.47 -17.92
N LEU A 142 -7.54 -5.77 -16.65
CA LEU A 142 -6.83 -6.89 -16.06
C LEU A 142 -7.63 -8.18 -16.20
#